data_fa9f4136555189aeb948bc80fe9f9bf3
#
_entry.id   fa9f4136555189aeb948bc80fe9f9bf3
#
_cell.length_a   1.000
_cell.length_b   1.000
_cell.length_c   1.000
_cell.angle_alpha   90.00
_cell.angle_beta   90.00
_cell.angle_gamma   90.00
#
_symmetry.space_group_name_H-M   'P 1'
#
loop_
_entity.id
_entity.type
_entity.pdbx_description
1 polymer ?
#
loop_
_entity_poly.entity_id
_entity_poly.type
_entity_poly.pdbx_seq_one_letter_code
_entity_poly.pdbx_strand_id
1 'polypeptide(L)' 'MEHDRLYNLYLTNSIYKEAFVGSWVVQECAEAVARHYLDRKRHRPAHSMRVEVINTDTMETISEYEIV' A
#
# COMPACT_ATOMS: atom_id res chain seq x y z
N MET A 1 -23.05 0.23 -6.78
CA MET A 1 -21.80 0.58 -6.11
C MET A 1 -20.64 -0.06 -6.84
N GLU A 2 -19.63 0.70 -7.08
CA GLU A 2 -18.47 0.22 -7.83
C GLU A 2 -17.22 0.36 -7.04
N HIS A 3 -16.30 -0.52 -7.35
CA HIS A 3 -14.95 -0.40 -6.88
C HIS A 3 -14.10 0.08 -8.05
N ASP A 4 -14.21 1.37 -8.33
CA ASP A 4 -13.49 1.98 -9.44
C ASP A 4 -12.07 2.38 -9.05
N ARG A 5 -11.64 2.02 -7.86
CA ARG A 5 -10.30 2.33 -7.37
C ARG A 5 -9.61 1.08 -6.86
N LEU A 6 -8.32 1.05 -7.10
CA LEU A 6 -7.47 -0.03 -6.64
C LEU A 6 -6.34 0.58 -5.81
N TYR A 7 -6.08 0.00 -4.66
CA TYR A 7 -5.08 0.50 -3.73
C TYR A 7 -3.89 -0.45 -3.76
N ASN A 8 -2.85 -0.05 -4.46
CA ASN A 8 -1.61 -0.83 -4.55
C ASN A 8 -0.70 -0.46 -3.40
N LEU A 9 -0.15 -1.46 -2.76
CA LEU A 9 0.65 -1.27 -1.56
C LEU A 9 2.09 -1.67 -1.85
N TYR A 10 3.03 -0.79 -1.48
CA TYR A 10 4.46 -1.02 -1.65
C TYR A 10 5.15 -0.78 -0.31
N LEU A 11 6.17 -1.58 -0.03
CA LEU A 11 6.92 -1.43 1.22
C LEU A 11 8.35 -0.99 0.94
N THR A 12 8.91 -0.24 1.90
CA THR A 12 10.31 0.15 1.90
C THR A 12 10.93 -0.32 3.20
N ASN A 13 12.07 -0.99 3.11
CA ASN A 13 12.83 -1.38 4.30
C ASN A 13 14.31 -1.31 3.97
N SER A 14 15.15 -1.87 4.85
CA SER A 14 16.60 -1.81 4.67
C SER A 14 17.10 -2.64 3.48
N ILE A 15 16.29 -3.58 3.02
CA ILE A 15 16.67 -4.48 1.92
C ILE A 15 16.06 -4.00 0.60
N TYR A 16 14.78 -3.62 0.64
CA TYR A 16 14.04 -3.24 -0.56
C TYR A 16 13.69 -1.76 -0.51
N LYS A 17 13.98 -1.05 -1.58
CA LYS A 17 13.57 0.34 -1.69
C LYS A 17 12.07 0.44 -1.91
N GLU A 18 11.52 -0.46 -2.73
CA GLU A 18 10.09 -0.45 -2.99
C GLU A 18 9.70 -1.82 -3.52
N ALA A 19 9.01 -2.59 -2.67
CA ALA A 19 8.58 -3.93 -3.03
C ALA A 19 7.06 -3.98 -3.05
N PHE A 20 6.50 -4.47 -4.13
CA PHE A 20 5.06 -4.58 -4.27
C PHE A 20 4.53 -5.63 -3.30
N VAL A 21 3.52 -5.26 -2.53
CA VAL A 21 2.91 -6.15 -1.53
C VAL A 21 1.62 -6.76 -2.06
N GLY A 22 0.75 -5.95 -2.64
CA GLY A 22 -0.53 -6.43 -3.12
C GLY A 22 -1.46 -5.28 -3.48
N SER A 23 -2.67 -5.63 -3.87
CA SER A 23 -3.68 -4.68 -4.28
C SER A 23 -4.98 -4.97 -3.56
N TRP A 24 -5.69 -3.92 -3.18
CA TRP A 24 -6.98 -4.03 -2.50
C TRP A 24 -7.96 -3.06 -3.10
N VAL A 25 -9.25 -3.43 -3.10
CA VAL A 25 -10.31 -2.54 -3.59
C VAL A 25 -10.89 -1.67 -2.47
N VAL A 26 -10.56 -1.97 -1.22
CA VAL A 26 -11.02 -1.21 -0.06
C VAL A 26 -9.83 -0.54 0.60
N GLN A 27 -9.89 0.78 0.75
CA GLN A 27 -8.78 1.55 1.29
C GLN A 27 -8.42 1.12 2.70
N GLU A 28 -9.41 0.88 3.55
CA GLU A 28 -9.16 0.48 4.94
C GLU A 28 -8.43 -0.85 5.02
N CYS A 29 -8.73 -1.76 4.09
CA CYS A 29 -8.03 -3.05 4.06
C CYS A 29 -6.57 -2.87 3.70
N ALA A 30 -6.28 -2.05 2.70
CA ALA A 30 -4.89 -1.76 2.31
C ALA A 30 -4.13 -1.13 3.47
N GLU A 31 -4.75 -0.17 4.16
CA GLU A 31 -4.09 0.52 5.27
C GLU A 31 -3.88 -0.40 6.46
N ALA A 32 -4.81 -1.32 6.71
CA ALA A 32 -4.64 -2.29 7.80
C ALA A 32 -3.43 -3.19 7.53
N VAL A 33 -3.27 -3.64 6.28
CA VAL A 33 -2.12 -4.45 5.89
C VAL A 33 -0.84 -3.62 6.02
N ALA A 34 -0.89 -2.35 5.60
CA ALA A 34 0.27 -1.46 5.72
C ALA A 34 0.72 -1.33 7.18
N ARG A 35 -0.22 -1.14 8.09
CA ARG A 35 0.11 -1.00 9.50
C ARG A 35 0.67 -2.29 10.09
N HIS A 36 0.22 -3.44 9.58
CA HIS A 36 0.78 -4.72 9.99
C HIS A 36 2.27 -4.80 9.63
N TYR A 37 2.64 -4.36 8.44
CA TYR A 37 4.04 -4.36 8.02
C TYR A 37 4.89 -3.34 8.78
N LEU A 38 4.27 -2.28 9.27
CA LEU A 38 4.97 -1.24 10.03
C LEU A 38 5.10 -1.57 11.51
N ASP A 39 4.43 -2.62 11.98
CA ASP A 39 4.45 -3.00 13.38
C ASP A 39 5.88 -3.32 13.82
N ARG A 40 6.38 -2.59 14.78
CA ARG A 40 7.76 -2.73 15.24
C ARG A 40 8.03 -4.03 15.99
N LYS A 41 6.99 -4.71 16.39
CA LYS A 41 7.13 -6.04 17.02
C LYS A 41 7.41 -7.12 16.00
N ARG A 42 7.19 -6.79 14.75
CA ARG A 42 7.41 -7.71 13.65
C ARG A 42 8.90 -7.92 13.43
N HIS A 43 9.28 -9.11 12.99
CA HIS A 43 10.64 -9.37 12.56
C HIS A 43 10.85 -8.67 11.22
N ARG A 44 11.77 -7.71 11.15
CA ARG A 44 12.05 -6.91 9.95
C ARG A 44 10.84 -6.06 9.53
N PRO A 45 10.44 -5.12 10.37
CA PRO A 45 9.32 -4.27 9.99
C PRO A 45 9.68 -3.36 8.83
N ALA A 46 8.68 -2.94 8.07
CA ALA A 46 8.87 -1.95 7.02
C ALA A 46 9.18 -0.59 7.64
N HIS A 47 9.99 0.22 6.94
CA HIS A 47 10.27 1.58 7.35
C HIS A 47 9.10 2.49 7.00
N SER A 48 8.52 2.27 5.82
CA SER A 48 7.34 3.01 5.39
C SER A 48 6.58 2.17 4.38
N MET A 49 5.31 2.52 4.18
CA MET A 49 4.45 1.87 3.21
C MET A 49 3.86 2.94 2.30
N ARG A 50 3.94 2.73 1.00
CA ARG A 50 3.37 3.65 0.03
C ARG A 50 2.09 3.06 -0.54
N VAL A 51 1.05 3.86 -0.59
CA VAL A 51 -0.23 3.46 -1.19
C VAL A 51 -0.41 4.24 -2.47
N GLU A 52 -0.59 3.53 -3.56
CA GLU A 52 -0.85 4.12 -4.87
C GLU A 52 -2.30 3.86 -5.23
N VAL A 53 -3.06 4.93 -5.47
CA VAL A 53 -4.48 4.82 -5.79
C VAL A 53 -4.65 4.87 -7.30
N ILE A 54 -5.22 3.83 -7.86
CA ILE A 54 -5.36 3.64 -9.30
C ILE A 54 -6.83 3.71 -9.68
N ASN A 55 -7.14 4.42 -10.76
CA ASN A 55 -8.47 4.37 -11.38
C ASN A 55 -8.53 3.13 -12.25
N THR A 56 -9.44 2.20 -11.94
CA THR A 56 -9.48 0.92 -12.64
C THR A 56 -10.00 1.03 -14.07
N ASP A 57 -10.73 2.10 -14.39
CA ASP A 57 -11.24 2.28 -15.75
C ASP A 57 -10.13 2.73 -16.70
N THR A 58 -9.25 3.62 -16.24
CA THR A 58 -8.19 4.17 -17.07
C THR A 58 -6.82 3.60 -16.73
N MET A 59 -6.68 2.92 -15.59
CA MET A 59 -5.42 2.40 -15.07
C MET A 59 -4.41 3.50 -14.78
N GLU A 60 -4.90 4.70 -14.54
CA GLU A 60 -4.05 5.85 -14.21
C GLU A 60 -3.97 6.04 -12.70
N THR A 61 -2.81 6.51 -12.25
CA THR A 61 -2.63 6.84 -10.85
C THR A 61 -3.40 8.12 -10.52
N ILE A 62 -4.34 8.02 -9.58
CA ILE A 62 -5.11 9.17 -9.13
C ILE A 62 -4.30 9.96 -8.09
N SER A 63 -3.71 9.24 -7.16
CA SER A 63 -2.95 9.85 -6.08
C SER A 63 -2.08 8.79 -5.43
N GLU A 64 -1.18 9.23 -4.56
CA GLU A 64 -0.38 8.32 -3.75
C GLU A 64 -0.05 9.00 -2.43
N TYR A 65 0.13 8.19 -1.40
CA TYR A 65 0.49 8.72 -0.08
C TYR A 65 1.28 7.65 0.67
N GLU A 66 1.91 8.09 1.74
CA GLU A 66 2.81 7.24 2.52
C GLU A 66 2.30 7.09 3.94
N ILE A 67 2.44 5.89 4.49
CA ILE A 67 2.10 5.58 5.89
C ILE A 67 3.42 5.23 6.58
N VAL A 68 3.68 5.90 7.69
CA VAL A 68 4.89 5.66 8.51
C VAL A 68 4.53 5.38 9.96
#